data_3bc442d21b5419f350f2bf04dd6ec428
#
_entry.id   3bc442d21b5419f350f2bf04dd6ec428
#
_cell.length_a   1.000
_cell.length_b   1.000
_cell.length_c   1.000
_cell.angle_alpha   90.00
_cell.angle_beta   90.00
_cell.angle_gamma   90.00
#
_symmetry.space_group_name_H-M   'P 1'
#
loop_
_entity.id
_entity.type
_entity.pdbx_description
1 polymer ?
#
loop_
_entity_poly.entity_id
_entity_poly.type
_entity_poly.pdbx_seq_one_letter_code
_entity_poly.pdbx_strand_id
1 'polypeptide(L)'
;TDSVTIVHNAGQSNQLSEHRLDSNRNHFMEEVSAIAFGDWHEEFDYQFATAQESRNTYNGQGDPNDFMGPALWPSSLSHFAEENQDPGGLLGSHIDMLHESPLGMGIAHDSENVYWYYDGYYGELVRYDFQEDHDTGEDDHSDGKVRRYSDVSLTRVPGIPGHMEMNHNNGILYIADTGAGRIIWVNTDGPGVTTNIMGDETQMEPLAEYSEVTGVEWGILDSGLSFPSGIALHQGVLFVSQNGNGKITGYNLDDDGKGVTRSRTVSTNAGSIMGLEVGPSGKLWYVDSQNNKVIRIDPYEDTDFDEVRDSLDVYPNNSLLWSDSDGDGYADQS
;
A
#
# COMPACT_ATOMS: atom_id res chain seq x y z
N THR A 1 11.76 -1.31 -13.16
CA THR A 1 12.90 -0.43 -13.35
C THR A 1 13.52 0.02 -12.03
N ASP A 2 13.13 -0.57 -10.91
CA ASP A 2 13.77 -0.44 -9.59
C ASP A 2 14.08 1.03 -9.25
N SER A 3 13.03 1.85 -9.13
CA SER A 3 13.17 3.31 -9.08
C SER A 3 11.94 3.99 -8.53
N VAL A 4 12.11 5.22 -8.07
CA VAL A 4 11.01 6.08 -7.61
C VAL A 4 10.83 7.26 -8.56
N THR A 5 9.59 7.49 -8.97
CA THR A 5 9.19 8.71 -9.66
C THR A 5 8.49 9.64 -8.68
N ILE A 6 9.02 10.84 -8.53
CA ILE A 6 8.49 11.87 -7.63
C ILE A 6 7.77 12.93 -8.47
N VAL A 7 6.55 13.25 -8.11
CA VAL A 7 5.75 14.28 -8.77
C VAL A 7 5.56 15.46 -7.82
N HIS A 8 6.30 16.51 -8.09
CA HIS A 8 6.19 17.77 -7.33
C HIS A 8 4.97 18.57 -7.77
N ASN A 9 4.29 19.20 -6.82
CA ASN A 9 3.11 20.05 -7.07
C ASN A 9 2.03 19.32 -7.90
N ALA A 10 1.78 18.06 -7.57
CA ALA A 10 0.86 17.21 -8.31
C ALA A 10 -0.52 17.86 -8.54
N GLY A 11 -0.95 17.92 -9.80
CA GLY A 11 -2.21 18.54 -10.21
C GLY A 11 -2.21 20.07 -10.26
N GLN A 12 -1.07 20.73 -10.10
CA GLN A 12 -0.92 22.20 -10.23
C GLN A 12 -0.28 22.56 -11.57
N SER A 13 -0.37 23.85 -11.95
CA SER A 13 0.18 24.35 -13.23
C SER A 13 1.71 24.31 -13.30
N ASN A 14 2.38 24.27 -12.15
CA ASN A 14 3.84 24.17 -12.00
C ASN A 14 4.28 22.73 -11.63
N GLN A 15 3.46 21.74 -11.93
CA GLN A 15 3.81 20.34 -11.73
C GLN A 15 5.05 19.97 -12.54
N LEU A 16 5.94 19.23 -11.91
CA LEU A 16 7.09 18.60 -12.56
C LEU A 16 7.36 17.25 -11.91
N SER A 17 8.09 16.41 -12.59
CA SER A 17 8.47 15.10 -12.09
C SER A 17 9.97 14.88 -12.21
N GLU A 18 10.51 14.12 -11.27
CA GLU A 18 11.87 13.60 -11.33
C GLU A 18 11.86 12.09 -11.10
N HIS A 19 12.93 11.46 -11.52
CA HIS A 19 13.09 10.02 -11.46
C HIS A 19 14.42 9.70 -10.77
N ARG A 20 14.38 8.97 -9.66
CA ARG A 20 15.54 8.64 -8.85
C ARG A 20 15.83 7.14 -8.86
N LEU A 21 17.10 6.82 -8.92
CA LEU A 21 17.63 5.46 -8.96
C LEU A 21 18.73 5.35 -7.91
N ASP A 22 18.49 4.59 -6.87
CA ASP A 22 19.56 4.25 -5.93
C ASP A 22 20.58 3.31 -6.57
N SER A 23 21.86 3.43 -6.20
CA SER A 23 22.95 2.60 -6.76
C SER A 23 22.78 1.12 -6.43
N ASN A 24 22.17 0.80 -5.28
CA ASN A 24 21.98 -0.57 -4.81
C ASN A 24 20.52 -1.06 -4.99
N ARG A 25 19.73 -0.37 -5.81
CA ARG A 25 18.33 -0.71 -6.12
C ARG A 25 18.10 -2.15 -6.58
N ASN A 26 19.11 -2.80 -7.17
CA ASN A 26 19.00 -4.18 -7.66
C ASN A 26 18.78 -5.21 -6.53
N HIS A 27 18.96 -4.80 -5.28
CA HIS A 27 18.64 -5.59 -4.11
C HIS A 27 17.51 -4.91 -3.32
N PHE A 28 17.71 -3.67 -2.90
CA PHE A 28 16.79 -2.98 -1.98
C PHE A 28 15.49 -2.48 -2.63
N MET A 29 15.40 -2.42 -3.96
CA MET A 29 14.23 -1.98 -4.72
C MET A 29 13.92 -2.86 -5.94
N GLU A 30 14.37 -4.10 -5.98
CA GLU A 30 14.16 -4.97 -7.12
C GLU A 30 12.67 -5.31 -7.28
N GLU A 31 12.07 -4.87 -8.39
CA GLU A 31 10.65 -5.09 -8.70
C GLU A 31 9.69 -4.59 -7.59
N VAL A 32 9.83 -3.32 -7.18
CA VAL A 32 8.96 -2.72 -6.15
C VAL A 32 7.47 -2.88 -6.50
N SER A 33 6.74 -3.54 -5.64
CA SER A 33 5.30 -3.78 -5.74
C SER A 33 4.47 -2.77 -4.96
N ALA A 34 4.96 -2.31 -3.80
CA ALA A 34 4.27 -1.41 -2.91
C ALA A 34 5.23 -0.49 -2.15
N ILE A 35 4.69 0.63 -1.68
CA ILE A 35 5.39 1.63 -0.85
C ILE A 35 4.43 2.09 0.24
N ALA A 36 4.95 2.30 1.46
CA ALA A 36 4.22 2.91 2.56
C ALA A 36 5.11 3.94 3.26
N PHE A 37 4.56 5.14 3.48
CA PHE A 37 5.22 6.15 4.31
C PHE A 37 5.04 5.82 5.79
N GLY A 38 6.10 6.04 6.57
CA GLY A 38 6.14 5.89 8.02
C GLY A 38 6.15 7.22 8.76
N ASP A 39 6.66 7.19 9.98
CA ASP A 39 6.72 8.37 10.84
C ASP A 39 7.80 9.37 10.37
N TRP A 40 7.70 10.60 10.89
CA TRP A 40 8.67 11.65 10.64
C TRP A 40 9.92 11.45 11.48
N HIS A 41 11.08 11.53 10.84
CA HIS A 41 12.39 11.45 11.46
C HIS A 41 13.14 12.79 11.30
N GLU A 42 13.90 13.20 12.33
CA GLU A 42 14.57 14.53 12.32
C GLU A 42 15.58 14.67 11.18
N GLU A 43 16.26 13.60 10.80
CA GLU A 43 17.31 13.61 9.78
C GLU A 43 16.77 13.24 8.38
N PHE A 44 15.84 12.30 8.31
CA PHE A 44 15.41 11.67 7.06
C PHE A 44 14.07 12.17 6.51
N ASP A 45 13.45 13.18 7.13
CA ASP A 45 12.07 13.58 6.92
C ASP A 45 11.11 12.41 7.25
N TYR A 46 10.08 12.15 6.46
CA TYR A 46 9.30 10.92 6.59
C TYR A 46 10.12 9.74 6.09
N GLN A 47 10.18 8.68 6.87
CA GLN A 47 10.69 7.41 6.38
C GLN A 47 9.66 6.77 5.44
N PHE A 48 10.09 5.89 4.58
CA PHE A 48 9.18 5.04 3.81
C PHE A 48 9.78 3.66 3.61
N ALA A 49 8.92 2.65 3.56
CA ALA A 49 9.35 1.30 3.28
C ALA A 49 8.80 0.79 1.95
N THR A 50 9.53 -0.12 1.33
CA THR A 50 9.18 -0.75 0.05
C THR A 50 9.01 -2.26 0.20
N ALA A 51 8.05 -2.82 -0.55
CA ALA A 51 7.93 -4.26 -0.76
C ALA A 51 8.41 -4.60 -2.17
N GLN A 52 9.20 -5.68 -2.30
CA GLN A 52 9.82 -6.11 -3.54
C GLN A 52 9.24 -7.45 -4.00
N GLU A 53 8.65 -7.49 -5.19
CA GLU A 53 8.17 -8.74 -5.80
C GLU A 53 9.35 -9.51 -6.43
N SER A 54 10.39 -9.76 -5.66
CA SER A 54 11.63 -10.39 -6.07
C SER A 54 11.99 -11.56 -5.15
N ARG A 55 12.70 -12.52 -5.71
CA ARG A 55 13.37 -13.59 -4.99
C ARG A 55 14.73 -13.79 -5.63
N ASN A 56 15.75 -13.20 -5.06
CA ASN A 56 17.10 -13.15 -5.64
C ASN A 56 18.09 -14.10 -4.94
N THR A 57 19.34 -14.06 -5.40
CA THR A 57 20.44 -14.87 -4.90
C THR A 57 21.52 -14.03 -4.26
N TYR A 58 21.16 -12.83 -3.82
CA TYR A 58 22.10 -11.96 -3.14
C TYR A 58 22.69 -12.67 -1.92
N ASN A 59 23.84 -12.21 -1.46
CA ASN A 59 24.57 -12.81 -0.34
C ASN A 59 25.13 -14.23 -0.59
N GLY A 60 25.16 -14.72 -1.84
CA GLY A 60 25.81 -15.98 -2.21
C GLY A 60 25.17 -17.25 -1.63
N GLN A 61 23.95 -17.17 -1.18
CA GLN A 61 23.14 -18.30 -0.70
C GLN A 61 22.55 -19.09 -1.87
N GLY A 62 21.87 -20.20 -1.59
CA GLY A 62 21.27 -21.03 -2.64
C GLY A 62 20.33 -20.23 -3.56
N ASP A 63 20.25 -20.55 -4.83
CA ASP A 63 19.53 -19.83 -5.87
C ASP A 63 18.21 -20.54 -6.24
N PRO A 64 17.05 -19.91 -6.13
CA PRO A 64 16.75 -18.67 -5.39
C PRO A 64 16.66 -18.91 -3.87
N ASN A 65 16.79 -17.85 -3.07
CA ASN A 65 16.72 -17.91 -1.61
C ASN A 65 15.77 -16.86 -1.03
N ASP A 66 15.66 -16.81 0.29
CA ASP A 66 14.75 -15.93 1.03
C ASP A 66 15.42 -14.64 1.52
N PHE A 67 16.63 -14.33 1.01
CA PHE A 67 17.36 -13.11 1.33
C PHE A 67 16.73 -11.89 0.63
N MET A 68 15.47 -11.64 0.96
CA MET A 68 14.63 -10.57 0.43
C MET A 68 13.54 -10.22 1.44
N GLY A 69 13.11 -8.96 1.49
CA GLY A 69 12.09 -8.47 2.38
C GLY A 69 11.90 -6.96 2.25
N PRO A 70 11.25 -6.27 3.21
CA PRO A 70 11.07 -4.83 3.14
C PRO A 70 12.39 -4.08 3.36
N ALA A 71 12.59 -3.01 2.60
CA ALA A 71 13.67 -2.05 2.80
C ALA A 71 13.12 -0.69 3.25
N LEU A 72 13.81 -0.05 4.19
CA LEU A 72 13.48 1.25 4.77
C LEU A 72 14.35 2.35 4.14
N TRP A 73 13.75 3.50 3.87
CA TRP A 73 14.36 4.59 3.11
C TRP A 73 14.08 5.96 3.74
N PRO A 74 15.02 6.92 3.63
CA PRO A 74 14.75 8.33 3.91
C PRO A 74 13.89 8.94 2.80
N SER A 75 12.89 9.77 3.12
CA SER A 75 12.17 10.53 2.10
C SER A 75 12.83 11.89 1.79
N SER A 76 13.74 12.33 2.64
CA SER A 76 14.54 13.53 2.40
C SER A 76 15.28 13.42 1.07
N LEU A 77 15.02 14.37 0.16
CA LEU A 77 15.60 14.37 -1.19
C LEU A 77 17.10 14.74 -1.21
N SER A 78 17.66 15.10 -0.07
CA SER A 78 19.10 15.25 0.12
C SER A 78 19.81 13.92 0.47
N HIS A 79 19.05 12.89 0.87
CA HIS A 79 19.56 11.58 1.24
C HIS A 79 19.16 10.50 0.22
N PHE A 80 17.86 10.37 -0.09
CA PHE A 80 17.34 9.35 -0.98
C PHE A 80 17.94 9.42 -2.39
N ALA A 81 18.66 8.34 -2.79
CA ALA A 81 19.37 8.20 -4.06
C ALA A 81 20.38 9.32 -4.34
N GLU A 82 20.94 9.91 -3.27
CA GLU A 82 22.00 10.92 -3.31
C GLU A 82 23.21 10.48 -2.48
N GLU A 83 22.99 9.90 -1.30
CA GLU A 83 24.05 9.41 -0.44
C GLU A 83 24.52 8.03 -0.83
N ASN A 84 25.82 7.76 -0.60
CA ASN A 84 26.47 6.45 -0.79
C ASN A 84 26.25 5.83 -2.18
N GLN A 85 26.13 6.67 -3.21
CA GLN A 85 25.90 6.21 -4.58
C GLN A 85 27.16 5.73 -5.32
N ASP A 86 28.34 6.00 -4.76
CA ASP A 86 29.61 5.55 -5.31
C ASP A 86 29.98 4.16 -4.76
N PRO A 87 30.62 3.29 -5.55
CA PRO A 87 31.06 1.97 -5.08
C PRO A 87 32.24 2.10 -4.10
N GLY A 88 31.93 2.26 -2.81
CA GLY A 88 32.92 2.57 -1.78
C GLY A 88 32.79 1.83 -0.46
N GLY A 89 31.83 0.92 -0.32
CA GLY A 89 31.65 0.10 0.88
C GLY A 89 30.31 0.28 1.58
N LEU A 90 29.65 1.44 1.42
CA LEU A 90 28.27 1.63 1.85
C LEU A 90 27.29 1.26 0.72
N LEU A 91 26.06 0.87 1.10
CA LEU A 91 25.12 0.18 0.22
C LEU A 91 23.96 1.10 -0.21
N GLY A 92 24.27 2.23 -0.84
CA GLY A 92 23.26 3.19 -1.29
C GLY A 92 22.67 4.02 -0.16
N SER A 93 21.45 4.46 -0.31
CA SER A 93 20.77 5.36 0.64
C SER A 93 19.70 4.70 1.51
N HIS A 94 19.57 3.38 1.49
CA HIS A 94 18.66 2.70 2.42
C HIS A 94 19.15 2.88 3.86
N ILE A 95 18.23 2.84 4.79
CA ILE A 95 18.51 3.03 6.23
C ILE A 95 18.21 1.78 7.05
N ASP A 96 17.58 0.78 6.46
CA ASP A 96 17.45 -0.57 7.00
C ASP A 96 16.87 -1.53 5.96
N MET A 97 17.04 -2.84 6.16
CA MET A 97 16.38 -3.89 5.42
C MET A 97 16.29 -5.15 6.28
N LEU A 98 15.12 -5.75 6.37
CA LEU A 98 14.95 -7.06 6.98
C LEU A 98 14.56 -8.08 5.90
N HIS A 99 15.06 -9.30 6.04
CA HIS A 99 14.88 -10.38 5.06
C HIS A 99 13.75 -11.35 5.49
N GLU A 100 13.73 -12.60 5.04
CA GLU A 100 12.80 -13.68 5.40
C GLU A 100 11.49 -13.75 4.57
N SER A 101 11.21 -12.78 3.69
CA SER A 101 9.92 -12.72 2.96
C SER A 101 10.09 -12.34 1.49
N PRO A 102 10.44 -13.30 0.60
CA PRO A 102 10.55 -13.03 -0.83
C PRO A 102 9.18 -12.82 -1.49
N LEU A 103 9.19 -12.18 -2.65
CA LEU A 103 8.01 -11.89 -3.47
C LEU A 103 6.97 -11.03 -2.73
N GLY A 104 7.42 -9.97 -2.07
CA GLY A 104 6.55 -9.01 -1.36
C GLY A 104 5.52 -8.38 -2.27
N MET A 105 4.27 -8.32 -1.83
CA MET A 105 3.14 -7.85 -2.64
C MET A 105 2.47 -6.60 -2.09
N GLY A 106 2.69 -6.28 -0.83
CA GLY A 106 2.08 -5.14 -0.16
C GLY A 106 2.84 -4.79 1.10
N ILE A 107 2.70 -3.55 1.53
CA ILE A 107 3.28 -3.04 2.77
C ILE A 107 2.36 -1.95 3.33
N ALA A 108 2.27 -1.86 4.66
CA ALA A 108 1.56 -0.80 5.37
C ALA A 108 2.32 -0.43 6.65
N HIS A 109 2.37 0.86 6.95
CA HIS A 109 2.98 1.34 8.18
C HIS A 109 2.09 1.07 9.40
N ASP A 110 2.70 0.63 10.50
CA ASP A 110 2.04 0.41 11.80
C ASP A 110 2.33 1.58 12.75
N SER A 111 3.55 1.71 13.19
CA SER A 111 4.03 2.76 14.10
C SER A 111 5.55 2.79 14.13
N GLU A 112 6.18 3.92 14.35
CA GLU A 112 7.66 4.02 14.40
C GLU A 112 8.30 3.33 13.18
N ASN A 113 9.27 2.44 13.38
CA ASN A 113 9.90 1.66 12.32
C ASN A 113 9.25 0.28 12.14
N VAL A 114 7.93 0.18 12.34
CA VAL A 114 7.16 -1.07 12.25
C VAL A 114 6.26 -1.07 11.04
N TYR A 115 6.32 -2.16 10.25
CA TYR A 115 5.53 -2.33 9.04
C TYR A 115 4.89 -3.71 8.95
N TRP A 116 3.68 -3.75 8.40
CA TRP A 116 3.00 -4.96 7.95
C TRP A 116 3.37 -5.25 6.50
N TYR A 117 3.62 -6.52 6.20
CA TYR A 117 4.14 -6.95 4.91
C TYR A 117 3.38 -8.17 4.39
N TYR A 118 3.07 -8.18 3.11
CA TYR A 118 2.47 -9.31 2.43
C TYR A 118 3.58 -10.14 1.77
N ASP A 119 3.94 -11.26 2.40
CA ASP A 119 4.83 -12.26 1.85
C ASP A 119 4.11 -13.07 0.75
N GLY A 120 4.48 -12.82 -0.49
CA GLY A 120 3.83 -13.48 -1.63
C GLY A 120 4.37 -14.88 -1.92
N TYR A 121 5.50 -15.27 -1.34
CA TYR A 121 6.07 -16.60 -1.51
C TYR A 121 5.43 -17.62 -0.57
N TYR A 122 5.41 -17.34 0.72
CA TYR A 122 4.75 -18.20 1.72
C TYR A 122 3.24 -17.97 1.79
N GLY A 123 2.75 -16.85 1.27
CA GLY A 123 1.33 -16.50 1.31
C GLY A 123 0.86 -16.13 2.71
N GLU A 124 1.67 -15.37 3.44
CA GLU A 124 1.46 -15.00 4.83
C GLU A 124 1.49 -13.49 5.05
N LEU A 125 0.87 -13.05 6.13
CA LEU A 125 1.07 -11.71 6.69
C LEU A 125 2.28 -11.74 7.62
N VAL A 126 3.17 -10.77 7.49
CA VAL A 126 4.37 -10.65 8.33
C VAL A 126 4.44 -9.25 8.92
N ARG A 127 4.84 -9.14 10.18
CA ARG A 127 5.12 -7.88 10.86
C ARG A 127 6.63 -7.73 11.02
N TYR A 128 7.16 -6.69 10.43
CA TYR A 128 8.55 -6.28 10.52
C TYR A 128 8.67 -5.11 11.48
N ASP A 129 9.58 -5.23 12.43
CA ASP A 129 9.92 -4.20 13.38
C ASP A 129 11.43 -3.98 13.26
N PHE A 130 11.81 -2.94 12.54
CA PHE A 130 13.20 -2.62 12.26
C PHE A 130 13.96 -2.14 13.50
N GLN A 131 13.25 -1.74 14.56
CA GLN A 131 13.80 -1.16 15.78
C GLN A 131 14.52 0.17 15.49
N GLU A 132 15.82 0.25 15.76
CA GLU A 132 16.61 1.43 15.42
C GLU A 132 17.09 1.30 13.99
N ASP A 133 16.90 2.33 13.16
CA ASP A 133 17.51 2.33 11.85
C ASP A 133 19.04 2.45 11.96
N HIS A 134 19.76 1.85 11.01
CA HIS A 134 21.17 2.09 10.87
C HIS A 134 21.41 3.37 10.03
N ASP A 135 22.62 3.93 10.03
CA ASP A 135 22.99 5.02 9.15
C ASP A 135 22.89 4.61 7.67
N THR A 136 22.70 5.59 6.76
CA THR A 136 22.54 5.32 5.34
C THR A 136 23.62 4.39 4.76
N GLY A 137 23.17 3.26 4.21
CA GLY A 137 24.01 2.29 3.52
C GLY A 137 24.78 1.32 4.41
N GLU A 138 24.58 1.34 5.71
CA GLU A 138 25.11 0.32 6.62
C GLU A 138 24.37 -1.03 6.45
N ASP A 139 24.70 -2.04 7.25
CA ASP A 139 24.21 -3.43 7.08
C ASP A 139 24.00 -4.19 8.42
N ASP A 140 23.85 -3.50 9.55
CA ASP A 140 23.55 -4.14 10.84
C ASP A 140 22.03 -4.20 11.07
N HIS A 141 21.44 -5.36 10.85
CA HIS A 141 20.01 -5.65 11.03
C HIS A 141 19.72 -6.51 12.27
N SER A 142 20.71 -6.68 13.16
CA SER A 142 20.66 -7.70 14.22
C SER A 142 19.68 -7.40 15.36
N ASP A 143 19.18 -6.18 15.48
CA ASP A 143 18.14 -5.79 16.43
C ASP A 143 16.72 -5.98 15.89
N GLY A 144 16.59 -6.24 14.60
CA GLY A 144 15.31 -6.43 13.90
C GLY A 144 14.47 -7.58 14.45
N LYS A 145 13.14 -7.46 14.37
CA LYS A 145 12.17 -8.46 14.80
C LYS A 145 11.21 -8.80 13.69
N VAL A 146 11.04 -10.07 13.42
CA VAL A 146 10.13 -10.58 12.38
C VAL A 146 9.10 -11.51 13.01
N ARG A 147 7.82 -11.24 12.77
CA ARG A 147 6.69 -12.05 13.25
C ARG A 147 5.81 -12.47 12.09
N ARG A 148 5.71 -13.77 11.86
CA ARG A 148 4.90 -14.38 10.79
C ARG A 148 3.52 -14.75 11.32
N TYR A 149 2.46 -14.32 10.65
CA TYR A 149 1.06 -14.54 11.03
C TYR A 149 0.46 -15.67 10.17
N SER A 150 0.80 -16.91 10.48
CA SER A 150 0.47 -18.08 9.66
C SER A 150 -1.03 -18.40 9.54
N ASP A 151 -1.87 -17.87 10.43
CA ASP A 151 -3.34 -18.00 10.33
C ASP A 151 -3.94 -17.11 9.22
N VAL A 152 -3.20 -16.10 8.75
CA VAL A 152 -3.65 -15.16 7.73
C VAL A 152 -3.10 -15.58 6.37
N SER A 153 -3.86 -16.41 5.67
CA SER A 153 -3.44 -16.93 4.35
C SER A 153 -3.79 -15.97 3.22
N LEU A 154 -2.80 -15.61 2.41
CA LEU A 154 -2.87 -14.68 1.29
C LEU A 154 -2.52 -15.36 -0.04
N THR A 155 -3.07 -14.88 -1.15
CA THR A 155 -2.87 -15.49 -2.47
C THR A 155 -2.34 -14.46 -3.48
N ARG A 156 -1.06 -14.56 -3.79
CA ARG A 156 -0.38 -13.69 -4.76
C ARG A 156 -0.87 -13.92 -6.19
N VAL A 157 -0.92 -12.84 -6.97
CA VAL A 157 -0.96 -12.86 -8.44
C VAL A 157 0.29 -12.15 -8.96
N PRO A 158 1.19 -12.85 -9.68
CA PRO A 158 2.43 -12.25 -10.17
C PRO A 158 2.17 -10.96 -10.97
N GLY A 159 2.91 -9.88 -10.63
CA GLY A 159 2.84 -8.59 -11.29
C GLY A 159 1.61 -7.75 -10.92
N ILE A 160 0.76 -8.18 -9.99
CA ILE A 160 -0.37 -7.39 -9.48
C ILE A 160 -0.23 -7.28 -7.97
N PRO A 161 0.07 -6.08 -7.42
CA PRO A 161 0.25 -5.91 -5.99
C PRO A 161 -1.04 -6.15 -5.20
N GLY A 162 -0.88 -6.61 -3.96
CA GLY A 162 -1.93 -6.73 -2.97
C GLY A 162 -1.70 -5.70 -1.86
N HIS A 163 -2.05 -4.44 -2.12
CA HIS A 163 -1.78 -3.36 -1.17
C HIS A 163 -2.50 -3.56 0.17
N MET A 164 -1.96 -2.92 1.19
CA MET A 164 -2.48 -2.94 2.56
C MET A 164 -2.66 -1.52 3.08
N GLU A 165 -3.57 -1.37 4.04
CA GLU A 165 -3.89 -0.08 4.65
C GLU A 165 -4.22 -0.25 6.13
N MET A 166 -3.51 0.49 6.99
CA MET A 166 -3.68 0.45 8.43
C MET A 166 -4.65 1.52 8.92
N ASN A 167 -5.69 1.13 9.61
CA ASN A 167 -6.54 2.05 10.35
C ASN A 167 -6.01 2.25 11.77
N HIS A 168 -5.16 3.24 11.95
CA HIS A 168 -4.56 3.58 13.25
C HIS A 168 -5.57 3.98 14.34
N ASN A 169 -6.84 4.27 13.99
CA ASN A 169 -7.85 4.64 14.98
C ASN A 169 -8.42 3.44 15.75
N ASN A 170 -8.40 2.24 15.15
CA ASN A 170 -9.01 1.05 15.72
C ASN A 170 -8.17 -0.22 15.61
N GLY A 171 -6.91 -0.13 15.14
CA GLY A 171 -6.00 -1.26 15.02
C GLY A 171 -6.42 -2.30 13.97
N ILE A 172 -7.17 -1.90 12.94
CA ILE A 172 -7.56 -2.81 11.86
C ILE A 172 -6.70 -2.59 10.63
N LEU A 173 -6.01 -3.64 10.21
CA LEU A 173 -5.28 -3.71 8.94
C LEU A 173 -6.18 -4.30 7.86
N TYR A 174 -6.34 -3.58 6.74
CA TYR A 174 -7.04 -4.07 5.55
C TYR A 174 -6.04 -4.54 4.50
N ILE A 175 -6.34 -5.66 3.83
CA ILE A 175 -5.45 -6.29 2.85
C ILE A 175 -6.23 -6.65 1.59
N ALA A 176 -5.74 -6.22 0.44
CA ALA A 176 -6.20 -6.70 -0.85
C ALA A 176 -5.58 -8.08 -1.14
N ASP A 177 -6.30 -9.15 -0.87
CA ASP A 177 -5.91 -10.52 -1.22
C ASP A 177 -6.24 -10.79 -2.69
N THR A 178 -5.34 -10.36 -3.56
CA THR A 178 -5.51 -10.23 -5.00
C THR A 178 -5.93 -11.53 -5.66
N GLY A 179 -5.24 -12.64 -5.36
CA GLY A 179 -5.49 -13.92 -6.01
C GLY A 179 -6.73 -14.63 -5.48
N ALA A 180 -7.11 -14.38 -4.22
CA ALA A 180 -8.36 -14.90 -3.66
C ALA A 180 -9.57 -14.01 -4.03
N GLY A 181 -9.34 -12.82 -4.65
CA GLY A 181 -10.40 -11.91 -5.07
C GLY A 181 -11.23 -11.37 -3.91
N ARG A 182 -10.57 -11.01 -2.80
CA ARG A 182 -11.24 -10.57 -1.57
C ARG A 182 -10.48 -9.45 -0.87
N ILE A 183 -11.17 -8.72 -0.01
CA ILE A 183 -10.57 -7.85 1.00
C ILE A 183 -10.72 -8.53 2.34
N ILE A 184 -9.63 -8.60 3.10
CA ILE A 184 -9.66 -9.07 4.48
C ILE A 184 -9.33 -7.92 5.43
N TRP A 185 -9.76 -8.07 6.67
CA TRP A 185 -9.34 -7.26 7.79
C TRP A 185 -8.65 -8.14 8.85
N VAL A 186 -7.67 -7.59 9.52
CA VAL A 186 -6.93 -8.23 10.62
C VAL A 186 -6.93 -7.28 11.81
N ASN A 187 -7.31 -7.75 12.99
CA ASN A 187 -7.22 -6.98 14.23
C ASN A 187 -5.79 -7.11 14.79
N THR A 188 -4.99 -6.08 14.60
CA THR A 188 -3.57 -6.06 14.99
C THR A 188 -3.36 -5.93 16.49
N ASP A 189 -4.33 -5.35 17.21
CA ASP A 189 -4.36 -5.21 18.67
C ASP A 189 -5.00 -6.43 19.36
N GLY A 190 -5.47 -7.40 18.57
CA GLY A 190 -6.16 -8.58 19.05
C GLY A 190 -5.26 -9.59 19.75
N PRO A 191 -5.85 -10.62 20.36
CA PRO A 191 -5.09 -11.70 20.98
C PRO A 191 -4.31 -12.49 19.91
N GLY A 192 -3.14 -12.96 20.30
CA GLY A 192 -2.30 -13.86 19.53
C GLY A 192 -1.36 -14.64 20.43
N VAL A 193 -0.92 -15.79 19.96
CA VAL A 193 0.08 -16.62 20.65
C VAL A 193 1.37 -16.57 19.85
N THR A 194 2.40 -15.98 20.44
CA THR A 194 3.73 -15.87 19.83
C THR A 194 4.58 -17.08 20.20
N THR A 195 5.14 -17.74 19.22
CA THR A 195 6.07 -18.86 19.35
C THR A 195 7.39 -18.53 18.72
N ASN A 196 8.48 -18.62 19.46
CA ASN A 196 9.83 -18.38 18.94
C ASN A 196 10.20 -19.50 17.94
N ILE A 197 10.65 -19.09 16.74
CA ILE A 197 11.14 -19.97 15.66
C ILE A 197 12.57 -19.62 15.23
N MET A 198 13.32 -18.96 16.10
CA MET A 198 14.74 -18.64 15.87
C MET A 198 15.52 -19.90 15.52
N GLY A 199 16.31 -19.79 14.43
CA GLY A 199 17.09 -20.91 13.90
C GLY A 199 16.27 -21.82 12.95
N ASP A 200 15.07 -21.41 12.53
CA ASP A 200 14.37 -22.01 11.42
C ASP A 200 15.24 -21.95 10.14
N GLU A 201 15.08 -22.93 9.26
CA GLU A 201 15.87 -23.02 8.03
C GLU A 201 15.61 -21.86 7.05
N THR A 202 14.50 -21.13 7.21
CA THR A 202 14.17 -19.94 6.41
C THR A 202 14.87 -18.69 6.91
N GLN A 203 15.34 -18.67 8.16
CA GLN A 203 16.01 -17.52 8.73
C GLN A 203 17.36 -17.25 8.03
N MET A 204 17.45 -16.09 7.39
CA MET A 204 18.57 -15.73 6.50
C MET A 204 19.63 -14.86 7.16
N GLU A 205 19.31 -14.23 8.30
CA GLU A 205 20.20 -13.30 9.00
C GLU A 205 20.01 -13.36 10.53
N PRO A 206 20.97 -12.82 11.33
CA PRO A 206 20.76 -12.62 12.76
C PRO A 206 19.65 -11.61 13.01
N LEU A 207 18.71 -11.96 13.90
CA LEU A 207 17.59 -11.13 14.33
C LEU A 207 17.52 -11.12 15.87
N ALA A 208 16.95 -10.08 16.46
CA ALA A 208 16.60 -10.07 17.88
C ALA A 208 15.38 -10.98 18.18
N GLU A 209 14.44 -11.09 17.22
CA GLU A 209 13.28 -11.98 17.33
C GLU A 209 12.92 -12.55 15.93
N TYR A 210 12.68 -13.86 15.88
CA TYR A 210 12.01 -14.51 14.76
C TYR A 210 10.94 -15.43 15.32
N SER A 211 9.66 -15.09 15.06
CA SER A 211 8.53 -15.71 15.74
C SER A 211 7.37 -15.98 14.78
N GLU A 212 6.59 -17.04 15.10
CA GLU A 212 5.27 -17.29 14.53
C GLU A 212 4.19 -16.74 15.49
N VAL A 213 3.14 -16.15 14.93
CA VAL A 213 1.96 -15.66 15.69
C VAL A 213 0.73 -16.36 15.16
N THR A 214 -0.06 -16.99 16.07
CA THR A 214 -1.30 -17.68 15.76
C THR A 214 -2.45 -17.24 16.66
N GLY A 215 -3.68 -17.51 16.27
CA GLY A 215 -4.88 -17.16 17.05
C GLY A 215 -5.29 -15.70 16.89
N VAL A 216 -4.86 -15.02 15.81
CA VAL A 216 -5.26 -13.64 15.55
C VAL A 216 -6.70 -13.55 15.01
N GLU A 217 -7.38 -12.49 15.36
CA GLU A 217 -8.73 -12.22 14.87
C GLU A 217 -8.65 -11.58 13.47
N TRP A 218 -9.23 -12.25 12.49
CA TRP A 218 -9.34 -11.72 11.11
C TRP A 218 -10.62 -12.16 10.44
N GLY A 219 -11.01 -11.50 9.35
CA GLY A 219 -12.20 -11.86 8.60
C GLY A 219 -12.21 -11.28 7.18
N ILE A 220 -13.27 -11.61 6.44
CA ILE A 220 -13.48 -11.13 5.07
C ILE A 220 -14.41 -9.93 5.10
N LEU A 221 -13.98 -8.79 4.52
CA LEU A 221 -14.79 -7.59 4.36
C LEU A 221 -15.69 -7.70 3.11
N ASP A 222 -15.11 -8.13 1.98
CA ASP A 222 -15.81 -8.38 0.70
C ASP A 222 -15.08 -9.43 -0.13
N SER A 223 -15.78 -10.06 -1.08
CA SER A 223 -15.24 -11.13 -1.91
C SER A 223 -15.88 -11.16 -3.31
N GLY A 224 -15.31 -11.96 -4.23
CA GLY A 224 -15.76 -12.01 -5.62
C GLY A 224 -15.28 -10.81 -6.45
N LEU A 225 -14.22 -10.15 -6.00
CA LEU A 225 -13.59 -9.01 -6.66
C LEU A 225 -12.65 -9.48 -7.77
N SER A 226 -12.51 -8.66 -8.81
CA SER A 226 -11.66 -8.96 -9.96
C SER A 226 -10.24 -8.44 -9.73
N PHE A 227 -9.39 -9.24 -9.09
CA PHE A 227 -8.02 -8.89 -8.72
C PHE A 227 -7.95 -7.56 -7.94
N PRO A 228 -8.46 -7.50 -6.69
CA PRO A 228 -8.32 -6.30 -5.87
C PRO A 228 -6.83 -5.99 -5.68
N SER A 229 -6.43 -4.72 -5.78
CA SER A 229 -5.03 -4.34 -5.80
C SER A 229 -4.74 -3.12 -4.93
N GLY A 230 -5.01 -1.91 -5.42
CA GLY A 230 -4.82 -0.70 -4.64
C GLY A 230 -5.89 -0.55 -3.55
N ILE A 231 -5.48 -0.06 -2.40
CA ILE A 231 -6.34 0.17 -1.23
C ILE A 231 -5.94 1.49 -0.58
N ALA A 232 -6.90 2.27 -0.12
CA ALA A 232 -6.68 3.51 0.63
C ALA A 232 -7.85 3.78 1.58
N LEU A 233 -7.58 4.36 2.74
CA LEU A 233 -8.59 4.68 3.75
C LEU A 233 -8.69 6.19 3.96
N HIS A 234 -9.90 6.74 3.88
CA HIS A 234 -10.13 8.13 4.19
C HIS A 234 -11.48 8.35 4.85
N GLN A 235 -11.49 8.98 6.01
CA GLN A 235 -12.71 9.37 6.77
C GLN A 235 -13.74 8.22 6.90
N GLY A 236 -13.28 7.01 7.23
CA GLY A 236 -14.15 5.84 7.43
C GLY A 236 -14.63 5.18 6.13
N VAL A 237 -14.11 5.62 4.98
CA VAL A 237 -14.34 4.96 3.69
C VAL A 237 -13.08 4.27 3.22
N LEU A 238 -13.17 2.96 3.02
CA LEU A 238 -12.13 2.15 2.42
C LEU A 238 -12.32 2.10 0.90
N PHE A 239 -11.39 2.65 0.15
CA PHE A 239 -11.39 2.59 -1.31
C PHE A 239 -10.57 1.41 -1.77
N VAL A 240 -11.08 0.64 -2.72
CA VAL A 240 -10.43 -0.55 -3.27
C VAL A 240 -10.52 -0.52 -4.78
N SER A 241 -9.38 -0.61 -5.44
CA SER A 241 -9.33 -0.80 -6.89
C SER A 241 -9.36 -2.28 -7.28
N GLN A 242 -9.93 -2.56 -8.44
CA GLN A 242 -9.93 -3.88 -9.06
C GLN A 242 -9.12 -3.82 -10.35
N ASN A 243 -7.94 -4.43 -10.33
CA ASN A 243 -7.03 -4.45 -11.48
C ASN A 243 -7.66 -5.08 -12.72
N GLY A 244 -8.40 -6.17 -12.56
CA GLY A 244 -8.93 -6.96 -13.67
C GLY A 244 -10.11 -6.33 -14.43
N ASN A 245 -10.72 -5.25 -13.93
CA ASN A 245 -11.89 -4.64 -14.59
C ASN A 245 -11.95 -3.10 -14.50
N GLY A 246 -10.92 -2.46 -13.95
CA GLY A 246 -10.81 -1.01 -13.86
C GLY A 246 -11.84 -0.32 -12.96
N LYS A 247 -12.41 -1.03 -12.01
CA LYS A 247 -13.38 -0.48 -11.06
C LYS A 247 -12.71 -0.03 -9.77
N ILE A 248 -13.31 0.96 -9.12
CA ILE A 248 -12.97 1.36 -7.75
C ILE A 248 -14.25 1.34 -6.93
N THR A 249 -14.21 0.64 -5.79
CA THR A 249 -15.33 0.57 -4.85
C THR A 249 -14.95 1.29 -3.56
N GLY A 250 -15.80 2.21 -3.09
CA GLY A 250 -15.72 2.79 -1.76
C GLY A 250 -16.66 2.05 -0.82
N TYR A 251 -16.14 1.58 0.30
CA TYR A 251 -16.87 0.90 1.37
C TYR A 251 -16.96 1.80 2.59
N ASN A 252 -18.15 2.24 2.94
CA ASN A 252 -18.38 2.90 4.23
C ASN A 252 -18.30 1.82 5.32
N LEU A 253 -17.28 1.89 6.14
CA LEU A 253 -17.05 0.94 7.22
C LEU A 253 -18.06 1.16 8.35
N ASP A 254 -18.32 0.12 9.13
CA ASP A 254 -19.02 0.22 10.40
C ASP A 254 -18.07 0.75 11.51
N ASP A 255 -18.61 0.93 12.70
CA ASP A 255 -17.91 1.57 13.82
C ASP A 255 -16.67 0.78 14.29
N ASP A 256 -16.66 -0.55 14.14
CA ASP A 256 -15.51 -1.38 14.51
C ASP A 256 -14.57 -1.69 13.33
N GLY A 257 -14.93 -1.25 12.12
CA GLY A 257 -14.12 -1.41 10.91
C GLY A 257 -14.13 -2.84 10.33
N LYS A 258 -14.97 -3.72 10.83
CA LYS A 258 -15.01 -5.15 10.44
C LYS A 258 -16.14 -5.48 9.47
N GLY A 259 -17.04 -4.54 9.22
CA GLY A 259 -18.16 -4.66 8.31
C GLY A 259 -18.37 -3.43 7.43
N VAL A 260 -19.30 -3.56 6.48
CA VAL A 260 -19.64 -2.53 5.50
C VAL A 260 -21.11 -2.11 5.70
N THR A 261 -21.34 -0.83 5.94
CA THR A 261 -22.69 -0.25 6.06
C THR A 261 -23.25 0.13 4.70
N ARG A 262 -22.40 0.54 3.77
CA ARG A 262 -22.76 0.94 2.40
C ARG A 262 -21.54 0.80 1.48
N SER A 263 -21.78 0.48 0.22
CA SER A 263 -20.72 0.56 -0.81
C SER A 263 -21.22 1.23 -2.07
N ARG A 264 -20.27 1.88 -2.77
CA ARG A 264 -20.49 2.43 -4.11
C ARG A 264 -19.33 2.08 -5.00
N THR A 265 -19.61 1.73 -6.26
CA THR A 265 -18.58 1.37 -7.25
C THR A 265 -18.65 2.32 -8.43
N VAL A 266 -17.49 2.83 -8.83
CA VAL A 266 -17.31 3.59 -10.06
C VAL A 266 -16.49 2.79 -11.05
N SER A 267 -16.78 2.94 -12.36
CA SER A 267 -15.96 2.39 -13.42
C SER A 267 -15.05 3.48 -13.94
N THR A 268 -13.76 3.20 -14.01
CA THR A 268 -12.78 4.07 -14.65
C THR A 268 -12.57 3.66 -16.10
N ASN A 269 -11.80 4.44 -16.84
CA ASN A 269 -11.35 4.05 -18.20
C ASN A 269 -10.00 3.32 -18.19
N ALA A 270 -9.47 2.99 -16.98
CA ALA A 270 -8.24 2.26 -16.85
C ALA A 270 -8.43 0.77 -17.15
N GLY A 271 -7.50 0.19 -17.90
CA GLY A 271 -7.49 -1.25 -18.16
C GLY A 271 -6.82 -2.04 -17.04
N SER A 272 -6.04 -1.38 -16.17
CA SER A 272 -5.29 -2.01 -15.09
C SER A 272 -4.94 -0.98 -14.01
N ILE A 273 -5.55 -1.09 -12.84
CA ILE A 273 -5.24 -0.22 -11.69
C ILE A 273 -4.34 -0.99 -10.72
N MET A 274 -3.14 -0.45 -10.43
CA MET A 274 -2.16 -1.09 -9.55
C MET A 274 -2.17 -0.50 -8.15
N GLY A 275 -2.17 0.82 -8.02
CA GLY A 275 -2.13 1.54 -6.76
C GLY A 275 -3.26 2.54 -6.62
N LEU A 276 -3.63 2.85 -5.39
CA LEU A 276 -4.69 3.78 -5.03
C LEU A 276 -4.24 4.55 -3.78
N GLU A 277 -4.52 5.87 -3.74
CA GLU A 277 -4.17 6.71 -2.60
C GLU A 277 -5.09 7.92 -2.50
N VAL A 278 -5.37 8.39 -1.29
CA VAL A 278 -6.08 9.63 -1.04
C VAL A 278 -5.08 10.73 -0.68
N GLY A 279 -4.91 11.67 -1.58
CA GLY A 279 -3.99 12.79 -1.38
C GLY A 279 -4.46 13.79 -0.31
N PRO A 280 -3.59 14.76 0.08
CA PRO A 280 -3.85 15.71 1.16
C PRO A 280 -5.12 16.57 0.98
N SER A 281 -5.59 16.72 -0.25
CA SER A 281 -6.84 17.44 -0.55
C SER A 281 -8.10 16.57 -0.47
N GLY A 282 -8.01 15.33 0.01
CA GLY A 282 -9.10 14.37 0.04
C GLY A 282 -9.48 13.79 -1.32
N LYS A 283 -8.69 14.05 -2.36
CA LYS A 283 -8.93 13.53 -3.70
C LYS A 283 -8.26 12.18 -3.88
N LEU A 284 -8.95 11.27 -4.56
CA LEU A 284 -8.46 9.93 -4.84
C LEU A 284 -7.54 9.93 -6.07
N TRP A 285 -6.41 9.28 -5.96
CA TRP A 285 -5.44 9.08 -7.02
C TRP A 285 -5.29 7.59 -7.30
N TYR A 286 -5.05 7.22 -8.55
CA TYR A 286 -4.75 5.84 -8.90
C TYR A 286 -3.70 5.73 -10.01
N VAL A 287 -3.02 4.59 -10.05
CA VAL A 287 -2.03 4.23 -11.06
C VAL A 287 -2.70 3.37 -12.13
N ASP A 288 -2.80 3.89 -13.36
CA ASP A 288 -3.15 3.13 -14.56
C ASP A 288 -1.86 2.61 -15.19
N SER A 289 -1.49 1.39 -14.87
CA SER A 289 -0.25 0.78 -15.34
C SER A 289 -0.25 0.46 -16.84
N GLN A 290 -1.41 0.21 -17.42
CA GLN A 290 -1.52 -0.04 -18.86
C GLN A 290 -1.16 1.19 -19.70
N ASN A 291 -1.50 2.38 -19.19
CA ASN A 291 -1.25 3.64 -19.89
C ASN A 291 -0.08 4.45 -19.29
N ASN A 292 0.62 3.92 -18.29
CA ASN A 292 1.71 4.59 -17.56
C ASN A 292 1.30 5.98 -17.05
N LYS A 293 0.18 6.06 -16.34
CA LYS A 293 -0.40 7.31 -15.83
C LYS A 293 -0.73 7.22 -14.35
N VAL A 294 -0.53 8.33 -13.66
CA VAL A 294 -1.16 8.62 -12.37
C VAL A 294 -2.36 9.53 -12.64
N ILE A 295 -3.54 9.12 -12.20
CA ILE A 295 -4.80 9.81 -12.51
C ILE A 295 -5.46 10.21 -11.20
N ARG A 296 -5.90 11.47 -11.13
CA ARG A 296 -6.69 12.00 -10.03
C ARG A 296 -8.17 11.95 -10.38
N ILE A 297 -8.96 11.42 -9.47
CA ILE A 297 -10.42 11.53 -9.53
C ILE A 297 -10.82 12.81 -8.80
N ASP A 298 -11.40 13.76 -9.54
CA ASP A 298 -12.06 14.91 -8.98
C ASP A 298 -13.55 14.56 -8.85
N PRO A 299 -14.12 14.53 -7.64
CA PRO A 299 -15.56 14.36 -7.50
C PRO A 299 -16.25 15.54 -8.20
N TYR A 300 -17.30 15.25 -8.94
CA TYR A 300 -18.19 16.32 -9.40
C TYR A 300 -18.99 16.82 -8.22
N GLU A 301 -19.28 18.13 -8.22
CA GLU A 301 -20.23 18.71 -7.28
C GLU A 301 -21.65 18.19 -7.58
N ASP A 302 -22.31 17.69 -6.57
CA ASP A 302 -23.70 17.20 -6.53
C ASP A 302 -24.24 17.60 -5.16
N THR A 303 -24.76 18.82 -5.11
CA THR A 303 -25.07 19.52 -3.85
C THR A 303 -26.25 18.90 -3.11
N ASP A 304 -27.21 18.31 -3.81
CA ASP A 304 -28.43 17.74 -3.22
C ASP A 304 -28.46 16.20 -3.24
N PHE A 305 -27.39 15.57 -3.75
CA PHE A 305 -27.17 14.12 -3.74
C PHE A 305 -28.20 13.30 -4.52
N ASP A 306 -28.67 13.82 -5.65
CA ASP A 306 -29.62 13.14 -6.53
C ASP A 306 -28.92 12.30 -7.65
N GLU A 307 -27.58 12.26 -7.64
CA GLU A 307 -26.71 11.57 -8.61
C GLU A 307 -26.56 12.32 -9.95
N VAL A 308 -27.10 13.51 -10.07
CA VAL A 308 -26.84 14.42 -11.20
C VAL A 308 -25.89 15.52 -10.72
N ARG A 309 -24.79 15.70 -11.45
CA ARG A 309 -23.81 16.74 -11.08
C ARG A 309 -24.38 18.14 -11.22
N ASP A 310 -24.06 19.07 -10.32
CA ASP A 310 -24.53 20.47 -10.35
C ASP A 310 -24.39 21.15 -11.73
N SER A 311 -23.33 20.79 -12.49
CA SER A 311 -23.10 21.34 -13.83
C SER A 311 -24.06 20.84 -14.92
N LEU A 312 -24.81 19.80 -14.64
CA LEU A 312 -25.83 19.20 -15.53
C LEU A 312 -27.22 19.24 -14.92
N ASP A 313 -27.31 19.60 -13.64
CA ASP A 313 -28.53 19.73 -12.89
C ASP A 313 -29.07 21.17 -12.98
N VAL A 314 -30.29 21.32 -13.42
CA VAL A 314 -30.97 22.63 -13.49
C VAL A 314 -31.46 23.07 -12.10
N TYR A 315 -31.57 22.12 -11.18
CA TYR A 315 -32.08 22.35 -9.81
C TYR A 315 -31.11 21.84 -8.73
N PRO A 316 -29.84 22.27 -8.67
CA PRO A 316 -28.74 21.65 -7.92
C PRO A 316 -28.87 21.72 -6.38
N ASN A 317 -30.01 22.08 -5.87
CA ASN A 317 -30.35 22.09 -4.44
C ASN A 317 -31.65 21.36 -4.15
N ASN A 318 -32.18 20.55 -5.08
CA ASN A 318 -33.44 19.84 -4.93
C ASN A 318 -33.38 18.43 -5.51
N SER A 319 -33.01 17.46 -4.71
CA SER A 319 -32.82 16.05 -5.03
C SER A 319 -34.01 15.30 -5.67
N LEU A 320 -35.09 15.98 -5.95
CA LEU A 320 -36.25 15.41 -6.65
C LEU A 320 -36.36 15.91 -8.09
N LEU A 321 -35.59 16.91 -8.49
CA LEU A 321 -35.70 17.62 -9.78
C LEU A 321 -34.28 17.80 -10.37
N TRP A 322 -34.07 17.46 -11.66
CA TRP A 322 -32.78 17.63 -12.29
C TRP A 322 -32.81 18.12 -13.75
N SER A 323 -33.98 18.13 -14.43
CA SER A 323 -34.04 18.61 -15.81
C SER A 323 -35.23 19.52 -16.10
N ASP A 324 -35.05 20.47 -17.02
CA ASP A 324 -36.00 21.36 -17.61
C ASP A 324 -35.65 21.49 -19.09
N SER A 325 -36.13 20.55 -19.90
CA SER A 325 -35.72 20.39 -21.30
C SER A 325 -36.32 21.43 -22.25
N ASP A 326 -37.48 22.02 -21.89
CA ASP A 326 -38.12 23.03 -22.70
C ASP A 326 -37.86 24.47 -22.20
N GLY A 327 -37.17 24.61 -21.05
CA GLY A 327 -36.75 25.90 -20.51
C GLY A 327 -37.86 26.76 -19.97
N ASP A 328 -38.99 26.18 -19.56
CA ASP A 328 -40.13 26.93 -19.06
C ASP A 328 -40.07 27.26 -17.55
N GLY A 329 -39.00 26.75 -16.87
CA GLY A 329 -38.74 26.95 -15.45
C GLY A 329 -39.44 25.95 -14.54
N TYR A 330 -40.08 24.93 -15.09
CA TYR A 330 -40.63 23.79 -14.38
C TYR A 330 -39.88 22.52 -14.73
N ALA A 331 -39.63 21.68 -13.73
CA ALA A 331 -38.93 20.45 -13.97
C ALA A 331 -39.73 19.43 -14.79
N ASP A 332 -39.08 18.73 -15.70
CA ASP A 332 -39.67 17.64 -16.51
C ASP A 332 -40.04 16.42 -15.67
N GLN A 333 -39.43 16.28 -14.47
CA GLN A 333 -39.66 15.18 -13.56
C GLN A 333 -40.18 15.67 -12.23
N SER A 334 -40.98 14.84 -11.64
CA SER A 334 -41.56 15.06 -10.27
C SER A 334 -41.71 13.71 -9.54
#